data_28d4054b3efe0b287dd85221755a9114
#
_entry.id   28d4054b3efe0b287dd85221755a9114
#
_cell.length_a   1.000
_cell.length_b   1.000
_cell.length_c   1.000
_cell.angle_alpha   90.00
_cell.angle_beta   90.00
_cell.angle_gamma   90.00
#
_symmetry.space_group_name_H-M   'P 1'
#
loop_
_entity.id
_entity.type
_entity.pdbx_description
1 polymer ?
#
loop_
_entity_poly.entity_id
_entity_poly.type
_entity_poly.pdbx_seq_one_letter_code
_entity_poly.pdbx_strand_id
1 'polypeptide(L)'
;MKLKITLYSVCLLMLLAACQQDGPTPEPSVGSRTVLVYMIAQNSLAPLASADIEEMKEGMRQVDATSGNLLVYIDDYSAPRLIRLGKDKKGKVVEETIENYPEQNSADANVMKKVISTAFNQYKAEKYGMVFWSHGEGWIPSPAKTRWFGQDGNNYMDIADLHAALQVAPDLDFLFFDACFMEAVEVAYALRDCGSYLISSPTEIPGPGAPYQTVVPAMFSAENAALKIASCYYDYYQSRYNDGIGMSNEDWTGGVSVGLPR
;
A
#
# COMPACT_ATOMS: atom_id res chain seq x y z
N MET A 1 57.83 -53.60 -15.44
CA MET A 1 56.39 -53.58 -15.72
C MET A 1 55.78 -52.51 -14.82
N LYS A 2 55.50 -51.30 -15.41
CA LYS A 2 55.00 -50.13 -14.64
C LYS A 2 53.49 -50.08 -14.79
N LEU A 3 52.76 -50.26 -13.72
CA LEU A 3 51.30 -50.15 -13.64
C LEU A 3 50.95 -48.68 -13.48
N LYS A 4 50.31 -48.09 -14.50
CA LYS A 4 49.76 -46.72 -14.45
C LYS A 4 48.36 -46.80 -13.83
N ILE A 5 48.21 -46.26 -12.61
CA ILE A 5 46.92 -46.07 -12.00
C ILE A 5 46.39 -44.71 -12.49
N THR A 6 45.35 -44.75 -13.30
CA THR A 6 44.64 -43.54 -13.77
C THR A 6 43.56 -43.24 -12.75
N LEU A 7 43.76 -42.13 -12.04
CA LEU A 7 42.78 -41.61 -11.05
C LEU A 7 41.69 -40.85 -11.79
N TYR A 8 40.50 -41.45 -11.92
CA TYR A 8 39.33 -40.73 -12.44
C TYR A 8 38.78 -39.87 -11.30
N SER A 9 39.02 -38.59 -11.40
CA SER A 9 38.37 -37.55 -10.56
C SER A 9 36.92 -37.41 -11.00
N VAL A 10 36.01 -38.04 -10.29
CA VAL A 10 34.57 -37.81 -10.47
C VAL A 10 34.24 -36.51 -9.79
N CYS A 11 34.20 -35.42 -10.56
CA CYS A 11 33.58 -34.19 -10.13
C CYS A 11 32.05 -34.41 -10.03
N LEU A 12 31.61 -34.71 -8.83
CA LEU A 12 30.18 -34.69 -8.50
C LEU A 12 29.72 -33.22 -8.45
N LEU A 13 29.27 -32.72 -9.59
CA LEU A 13 28.49 -31.47 -9.64
C LEU A 13 27.16 -31.74 -8.91
N MET A 14 27.11 -31.36 -7.63
CA MET A 14 25.83 -31.17 -6.95
C MET A 14 25.15 -29.97 -7.60
N LEU A 15 24.28 -30.24 -8.54
CA LEU A 15 23.22 -29.33 -8.94
C LEU A 15 22.29 -29.17 -7.72
N LEU A 16 22.53 -28.10 -6.97
CA LEU A 16 21.53 -27.57 -6.07
C LEU A 16 20.37 -27.07 -6.95
N ALA A 17 19.48 -27.97 -7.31
CA ALA A 17 18.14 -27.59 -7.72
C ALA A 17 17.52 -26.93 -6.51
N ALA A 18 17.60 -25.59 -6.41
CA ALA A 18 16.72 -24.82 -5.59
C ALA A 18 15.30 -25.16 -6.08
N CYS A 19 14.58 -25.99 -5.34
CA CYS A 19 13.15 -26.08 -5.49
C CYS A 19 12.60 -24.69 -5.16
N GLN A 20 12.47 -23.83 -6.16
CA GLN A 20 11.52 -22.76 -6.09
C GLN A 20 10.18 -23.46 -5.87
N GLN A 21 9.63 -23.23 -4.70
CA GLN A 21 8.28 -23.64 -4.40
C GLN A 21 7.41 -22.76 -5.32
N ASP A 22 7.04 -23.30 -6.50
CA ASP A 22 6.09 -22.67 -7.42
C ASP A 22 4.72 -22.66 -6.74
N GLY A 23 4.55 -21.75 -5.79
CA GLY A 23 3.24 -21.36 -5.29
C GLY A 23 2.45 -20.70 -6.44
N PRO A 24 1.12 -20.65 -6.35
CA PRO A 24 0.32 -19.97 -7.35
C PRO A 24 0.71 -18.48 -7.38
N THR A 25 1.30 -18.05 -8.48
CA THR A 25 1.64 -16.64 -8.73
C THR A 25 0.51 -15.96 -9.49
N PRO A 26 0.29 -14.64 -9.27
CA PRO A 26 -0.65 -13.88 -10.08
C PRO A 26 -0.21 -13.85 -11.55
N GLU A 27 -1.17 -13.93 -12.47
CA GLU A 27 -0.87 -13.72 -13.88
C GLU A 27 -0.37 -12.30 -14.11
N PRO A 28 0.66 -12.11 -14.95
CA PRO A 28 1.09 -10.79 -15.35
C PRO A 28 -0.07 -10.04 -16.01
N SER A 29 -0.43 -8.89 -15.50
CA SER A 29 -1.37 -8.02 -16.17
C SER A 29 -0.63 -6.82 -16.74
N VAL A 30 -0.70 -6.63 -18.06
CA VAL A 30 -0.44 -5.32 -18.67
C VAL A 30 -1.70 -4.50 -18.42
N GLY A 31 -1.85 -4.07 -17.15
CA GLY A 31 -3.08 -3.47 -16.70
C GLY A 31 -3.19 -2.00 -17.05
N SER A 32 -4.41 -1.51 -17.09
CA SER A 32 -4.68 -0.10 -17.25
C SER A 32 -4.20 0.73 -16.04
N ARG A 33 -4.05 0.11 -14.86
CA ARG A 33 -3.61 0.81 -13.63
C ARG A 33 -2.70 -0.03 -12.74
N THR A 34 -1.71 0.61 -12.14
CA THR A 34 -0.96 0.08 -11.00
C THR A 34 -1.20 0.95 -9.77
N VAL A 35 -1.59 0.32 -8.68
CA VAL A 35 -1.80 0.98 -7.38
C VAL A 35 -0.77 0.42 -6.40
N LEU A 36 -0.06 1.31 -5.71
CA LEU A 36 0.83 0.98 -4.61
C LEU A 36 0.21 1.41 -3.30
N VAL A 37 -0.06 0.47 -2.41
CA VAL A 37 -0.39 0.72 -1.00
C VAL A 37 0.91 0.70 -0.21
N TYR A 38 1.25 1.80 0.45
CA TYR A 38 2.44 1.94 1.26
C TYR A 38 2.04 1.94 2.74
N MET A 39 2.25 0.79 3.40
CA MET A 39 1.83 0.56 4.78
C MET A 39 3.01 0.67 5.73
N ILE A 40 3.04 1.75 6.54
CA ILE A 40 3.97 1.88 7.65
C ILE A 40 3.24 1.41 8.90
N ALA A 41 3.44 0.16 9.26
CA ALA A 41 2.67 -0.56 10.27
C ALA A 41 3.49 -0.99 11.49
N GLN A 42 4.75 -0.60 11.62
CA GLN A 42 5.55 -0.85 12.83
C GLN A 42 5.16 0.11 13.97
N ASN A 43 3.88 0.09 14.33
CA ASN A 43 3.25 0.94 15.34
C ASN A 43 2.01 0.24 15.93
N SER A 44 1.16 0.97 16.66
CA SER A 44 -0.04 0.41 17.32
C SER A 44 -1.10 -0.10 16.35
N LEU A 45 -1.06 0.25 15.06
CA LEU A 45 -1.99 -0.22 14.03
C LEU A 45 -1.57 -1.57 13.42
N ALA A 46 -0.40 -2.13 13.75
CA ALA A 46 0.07 -3.38 13.18
C ALA A 46 -0.95 -4.55 13.19
N PRO A 47 -1.77 -4.73 14.25
CA PRO A 47 -2.79 -5.78 14.24
C PRO A 47 -3.86 -5.60 13.15
N LEU A 48 -4.11 -4.37 12.70
CA LEU A 48 -5.11 -4.06 11.66
C LEU A 48 -4.56 -4.27 10.25
N ALA A 49 -3.26 -4.11 10.05
CA ALA A 49 -2.64 -4.23 8.73
C ALA A 49 -2.92 -5.59 8.06
N SER A 50 -2.89 -6.69 8.82
CA SER A 50 -3.19 -8.02 8.28
C SER A 50 -4.66 -8.18 7.89
N ALA A 51 -5.58 -7.56 8.63
CA ALA A 51 -7.01 -7.57 8.32
C ALA A 51 -7.26 -6.80 7.01
N ASP A 52 -6.64 -5.63 6.85
CA ASP A 52 -6.76 -4.81 5.66
C ASP A 52 -6.20 -5.51 4.41
N ILE A 53 -5.10 -6.27 4.54
CA ILE A 53 -4.59 -7.09 3.43
C ILE A 53 -5.62 -8.17 3.03
N GLU A 54 -6.29 -8.81 3.98
CA GLU A 54 -7.35 -9.78 3.66
C GLU A 54 -8.55 -9.10 3.00
N GLU A 55 -8.94 -7.90 3.44
CA GLU A 55 -9.97 -7.10 2.76
C GLU A 55 -9.53 -6.68 1.34
N MET A 56 -8.27 -6.31 1.14
CA MET A 56 -7.71 -6.06 -0.19
C MET A 56 -7.80 -7.29 -1.09
N LYS A 57 -7.52 -8.49 -0.58
CA LYS A 57 -7.70 -9.74 -1.30
C LYS A 57 -9.17 -9.97 -1.67
N GLU A 58 -10.10 -9.68 -0.75
CA GLU A 58 -11.53 -9.76 -1.04
C GLU A 58 -11.94 -8.78 -2.15
N GLY A 59 -11.47 -7.53 -2.07
CA GLY A 59 -11.70 -6.53 -3.11
C GLY A 59 -11.14 -6.96 -4.47
N MET A 60 -9.94 -7.55 -4.51
CA MET A 60 -9.33 -8.07 -5.74
C MET A 60 -10.14 -9.20 -6.41
N ARG A 61 -11.00 -9.90 -5.69
CA ARG A 61 -11.93 -10.89 -6.32
C ARG A 61 -12.88 -10.23 -7.31
N GLN A 62 -13.22 -8.96 -7.09
CA GLN A 62 -14.13 -8.18 -7.92
C GLN A 62 -13.43 -7.43 -9.06
N VAL A 63 -12.11 -7.34 -9.05
CA VAL A 63 -11.30 -6.68 -10.07
C VAL A 63 -11.00 -7.66 -11.20
N ASP A 64 -11.18 -7.27 -12.46
CA ASP A 64 -10.77 -8.09 -13.59
C ASP A 64 -9.26 -8.27 -13.63
N ALA A 65 -8.80 -9.48 -13.98
CA ALA A 65 -7.37 -9.82 -13.99
C ALA A 65 -6.52 -8.91 -14.89
N THR A 66 -7.15 -8.31 -15.91
CA THR A 66 -6.51 -7.40 -16.87
C THR A 66 -6.56 -5.93 -16.46
N SER A 67 -7.27 -5.59 -15.37
CA SER A 67 -7.48 -4.18 -14.97
C SER A 67 -6.24 -3.56 -14.35
N GLY A 68 -5.32 -4.36 -13.80
CA GLY A 68 -4.07 -3.81 -13.29
C GLY A 68 -3.42 -4.59 -12.15
N ASN A 69 -2.52 -3.91 -11.46
CA ASN A 69 -1.72 -4.48 -10.39
C ASN A 69 -2.01 -3.75 -9.07
N LEU A 70 -2.33 -4.52 -8.03
CA LEU A 70 -2.34 -4.04 -6.65
C LEU A 70 -1.06 -4.49 -5.96
N LEU A 71 -0.22 -3.55 -5.64
CA LEU A 71 1.04 -3.76 -4.94
C LEU A 71 0.89 -3.25 -3.51
N VAL A 72 1.42 -3.98 -2.55
CA VAL A 72 1.41 -3.58 -1.14
C VAL A 72 2.82 -3.68 -0.60
N TYR A 73 3.39 -2.54 -0.24
CA TYR A 73 4.55 -2.51 0.64
C TYR A 73 4.05 -2.48 2.07
N ILE A 74 4.53 -3.38 2.88
CA ILE A 74 4.19 -3.45 4.30
C ILE A 74 5.45 -3.58 5.13
N ASP A 75 5.54 -2.73 6.14
CA ASP A 75 6.51 -2.78 7.21
C ASP A 75 5.73 -2.89 8.53
N ASP A 76 5.60 -4.09 8.99
CA ASP A 76 5.01 -4.46 10.28
C ASP A 76 6.12 -4.99 11.20
N TYR A 77 5.79 -5.67 12.30
CA TYR A 77 6.81 -6.29 13.17
C TYR A 77 7.47 -7.53 12.54
N SER A 78 7.21 -7.81 11.27
CA SER A 78 7.93 -8.78 10.44
C SER A 78 8.88 -8.03 9.49
N ALA A 79 9.70 -8.77 8.74
CA ALA A 79 10.58 -8.12 7.75
C ALA A 79 9.76 -7.34 6.70
N PRO A 80 10.16 -6.09 6.38
CA PRO A 80 9.51 -5.28 5.37
C PRO A 80 9.51 -5.99 4.01
N ARG A 81 8.40 -5.90 3.29
CA ARG A 81 8.23 -6.60 2.02
C ARG A 81 7.31 -5.88 1.04
N LEU A 82 7.55 -6.07 -0.23
CA LEU A 82 6.67 -5.66 -1.32
C LEU A 82 5.99 -6.92 -1.86
N ILE A 83 4.68 -6.93 -1.83
CA ILE A 83 3.86 -8.02 -2.35
C ILE A 83 2.95 -7.53 -3.47
N ARG A 84 2.51 -8.44 -4.31
CA ARG A 84 1.45 -8.23 -5.30
C ARG A 84 0.26 -9.09 -4.96
N LEU A 85 -0.91 -8.48 -4.98
CA LEU A 85 -2.19 -9.17 -4.92
C LEU A 85 -2.78 -9.24 -6.31
N GLY A 86 -3.08 -10.43 -6.79
CA GLY A 86 -3.59 -10.63 -8.14
C GLY A 86 -4.27 -11.98 -8.30
N LYS A 87 -4.81 -12.26 -9.49
CA LYS A 87 -5.46 -13.54 -9.79
C LYS A 87 -4.51 -14.50 -10.50
N ASP A 88 -4.54 -15.75 -10.11
CA ASP A 88 -3.89 -16.85 -10.83
C ASP A 88 -4.70 -17.27 -12.08
N LYS A 89 -4.18 -18.24 -12.84
CA LYS A 89 -4.83 -18.80 -14.04
C LYS A 89 -6.23 -19.38 -13.78
N LYS A 90 -6.55 -19.67 -12.52
CA LYS A 90 -7.87 -20.21 -12.11
C LYS A 90 -8.79 -19.12 -11.60
N GLY A 91 -8.36 -17.85 -11.63
CA GLY A 91 -9.11 -16.70 -11.12
C GLY A 91 -9.11 -16.60 -9.60
N LYS A 92 -8.30 -17.39 -8.89
CA LYS A 92 -8.14 -17.27 -7.44
C LYS A 92 -7.20 -16.12 -7.13
N VAL A 93 -7.57 -15.25 -6.19
CA VAL A 93 -6.67 -14.21 -5.67
C VAL A 93 -5.54 -14.88 -4.89
N VAL A 94 -4.32 -14.52 -5.23
CA VAL A 94 -3.08 -15.03 -4.64
C VAL A 94 -2.15 -13.87 -4.33
N GLU A 95 -1.27 -14.10 -3.38
CA GLU A 95 -0.22 -13.18 -2.97
C GLU A 95 1.12 -13.67 -3.53
N GLU A 96 1.86 -12.74 -4.12
CA GLU A 96 3.22 -12.96 -4.62
C GLU A 96 4.16 -12.00 -3.92
N THR A 97 5.19 -12.50 -3.27
CA THR A 97 6.27 -11.65 -2.75
C THR A 97 7.18 -11.23 -3.90
N ILE A 98 7.25 -9.92 -4.14
CA ILE A 98 8.09 -9.31 -5.17
C ILE A 98 9.50 -9.09 -4.63
N GLU A 99 9.60 -8.48 -3.44
CA GLU A 99 10.89 -8.16 -2.82
C GLU A 99 10.77 -8.21 -1.30
N ASN A 100 11.77 -8.80 -0.64
CA ASN A 100 11.96 -8.70 0.80
C ASN A 100 13.06 -7.68 1.07
N TYR A 101 12.85 -6.82 2.04
CA TYR A 101 13.82 -5.82 2.45
C TYR A 101 14.42 -6.19 3.81
N PRO A 102 15.66 -5.77 4.09
CA PRO A 102 16.17 -5.79 5.46
C PRO A 102 15.33 -4.83 6.31
N GLU A 103 15.40 -4.99 7.63
CA GLU A 103 14.83 -4.03 8.57
C GLU A 103 15.30 -2.61 8.23
N GLN A 104 14.36 -1.69 8.08
CA GLN A 104 14.61 -0.33 7.63
C GLN A 104 13.54 0.62 8.16
N ASN A 105 13.86 1.90 8.23
CA ASN A 105 12.89 2.93 8.61
C ASN A 105 11.96 3.26 7.43
N SER A 106 10.75 2.78 7.44
CA SER A 106 9.76 3.02 6.37
C SER A 106 9.20 4.45 6.37
N ALA A 107 9.45 5.22 7.43
CA ALA A 107 9.20 6.66 7.48
C ALA A 107 10.39 7.50 6.96
N ASP A 108 11.37 6.89 6.28
CA ASP A 108 12.47 7.59 5.60
C ASP A 108 12.15 7.81 4.13
N ALA A 109 12.36 9.04 3.64
CA ALA A 109 12.07 9.42 2.25
C ALA A 109 12.87 8.59 1.21
N ASN A 110 14.10 8.18 1.51
CA ASN A 110 14.89 7.41 0.55
C ASN A 110 14.44 5.96 0.50
N VAL A 111 13.96 5.40 1.62
CA VAL A 111 13.31 4.09 1.66
C VAL A 111 12.05 4.12 0.81
N MET A 112 11.18 5.11 1.01
CA MET A 112 9.95 5.27 0.21
C MET A 112 10.27 5.45 -1.28
N LYS A 113 11.24 6.29 -1.65
CA LYS A 113 11.70 6.45 -3.05
C LYS A 113 12.12 5.13 -3.68
N LYS A 114 12.87 4.31 -2.95
CA LYS A 114 13.32 3.01 -3.44
C LYS A 114 12.12 2.10 -3.71
N VAL A 115 11.19 2.00 -2.77
CA VAL A 115 9.98 1.16 -2.92
C VAL A 115 9.11 1.64 -4.08
N ILE A 116 8.84 2.95 -4.19
CA ILE A 116 8.08 3.55 -5.29
C ILE A 116 8.75 3.21 -6.63
N SER A 117 10.06 3.41 -6.73
CA SER A 117 10.81 3.13 -7.96
C SER A 117 10.76 1.64 -8.32
N THR A 118 10.94 0.74 -7.35
CA THR A 118 10.82 -0.71 -7.57
C THR A 118 9.43 -1.07 -8.09
N ALA A 119 8.39 -0.61 -7.41
CA ALA A 119 7.00 -0.93 -7.73
C ALA A 119 6.62 -0.47 -9.14
N PHE A 120 6.79 0.81 -9.45
CA PHE A 120 6.31 1.37 -10.72
C PHE A 120 7.22 1.09 -11.92
N ASN A 121 8.50 0.79 -11.71
CA ASN A 121 9.38 0.34 -12.80
C ASN A 121 9.10 -1.10 -13.22
N GLN A 122 8.76 -1.98 -12.28
CA GLN A 122 8.44 -3.38 -12.58
C GLN A 122 7.01 -3.56 -13.09
N TYR A 123 6.06 -2.76 -12.58
CA TYR A 123 4.64 -2.89 -12.92
C TYR A 123 4.14 -1.63 -13.62
N LYS A 124 4.60 -1.44 -14.85
CA LYS A 124 4.20 -0.30 -15.69
C LYS A 124 2.73 -0.42 -16.10
N ALA A 125 2.03 0.72 -16.13
CA ALA A 125 0.63 0.83 -16.51
C ALA A 125 0.36 2.16 -17.21
N GLU A 126 -0.85 2.36 -17.69
CA GLU A 126 -1.28 3.65 -18.25
C GLU A 126 -1.58 4.69 -17.17
N LYS A 127 -2.06 4.23 -16.01
CA LYS A 127 -2.46 5.04 -14.86
C LYS A 127 -1.84 4.52 -13.59
N TYR A 128 -1.65 5.41 -12.64
CA TYR A 128 -1.06 5.07 -11.34
C TYR A 128 -1.84 5.69 -10.20
N GLY A 129 -1.81 5.05 -9.04
CA GLY A 129 -2.35 5.58 -7.80
C GLY A 129 -1.52 5.14 -6.61
N MET A 130 -1.54 5.93 -5.55
CA MET A 130 -0.92 5.54 -4.29
C MET A 130 -1.89 5.65 -3.12
N VAL A 131 -1.77 4.70 -2.21
CA VAL A 131 -2.43 4.69 -0.91
C VAL A 131 -1.36 4.77 0.18
N PHE A 132 -1.60 5.62 1.16
CA PHE A 132 -0.73 5.84 2.31
C PHE A 132 -1.47 5.39 3.57
N TRP A 133 -0.98 4.33 4.19
CA TRP A 133 -1.59 3.71 5.34
C TRP A 133 -0.68 3.81 6.56
N SER A 134 -1.09 4.53 7.58
CA SER A 134 -0.42 4.63 8.89
C SER A 134 -1.16 5.59 9.80
N HIS A 135 -0.58 5.90 10.97
CA HIS A 135 -0.93 7.12 11.69
C HIS A 135 -0.58 8.37 10.90
N GLY A 136 -1.31 9.45 11.11
CA GLY A 136 -1.03 10.78 10.57
C GLY A 136 -1.52 11.87 11.52
N GLU A 137 -0.83 12.99 11.55
CA GLU A 137 -1.26 14.21 12.25
C GLU A 137 -1.38 15.42 11.30
N GLY A 138 -1.19 15.18 10.00
CA GLY A 138 -1.37 16.21 8.99
C GLY A 138 -0.54 17.45 9.27
N TRP A 139 -1.20 18.58 9.53
CA TRP A 139 -0.55 19.86 9.80
C TRP A 139 -0.93 20.43 11.17
N ILE A 140 -1.35 19.61 12.12
CA ILE A 140 -1.75 20.08 13.45
C ILE A 140 -0.50 20.61 14.20
N PRO A 141 -0.49 21.86 14.66
CA PRO A 141 0.62 22.37 15.44
C PRO A 141 0.64 21.69 16.81
N SER A 142 1.55 20.78 17.04
CA SER A 142 1.87 20.27 18.36
C SER A 142 3.23 20.81 18.81
N PRO A 143 3.51 20.91 20.13
CA PRO A 143 4.77 21.50 20.62
C PRO A 143 6.03 20.76 20.22
N ALA A 144 5.96 19.62 19.56
CA ALA A 144 7.10 18.82 19.18
C ALA A 144 6.94 18.16 17.80
N LYS A 145 7.44 18.78 16.74
CA LYS A 145 7.66 18.21 15.39
C LYS A 145 6.42 17.62 14.71
N THR A 146 5.50 18.43 14.19
CA THR A 146 4.20 17.89 13.91
C THR A 146 3.61 18.33 12.59
N ARG A 147 4.15 17.76 11.56
CA ARG A 147 3.63 17.85 10.19
C ARG A 147 4.00 16.55 9.53
N TRP A 148 3.32 15.45 9.91
CA TRP A 148 3.81 14.16 9.51
C TRP A 148 2.69 13.22 9.05
N PHE A 149 3.09 12.35 8.16
CA PHE A 149 2.42 11.11 7.81
C PHE A 149 3.37 9.95 8.11
N GLY A 150 2.83 8.84 8.62
CA GLY A 150 3.57 7.61 8.79
C GLY A 150 4.44 7.56 10.04
N GLN A 151 4.20 6.55 10.84
CA GLN A 151 4.97 6.26 12.04
C GLN A 151 5.60 4.88 11.95
N ASP A 152 6.92 4.83 12.07
CA ASP A 152 7.72 3.62 12.15
C ASP A 152 8.49 3.63 13.48
N GLY A 153 8.00 2.90 14.47
CA GLY A 153 8.48 2.98 15.83
C GLY A 153 8.44 4.41 16.37
N ASN A 154 9.61 5.03 16.56
CA ASN A 154 9.77 6.41 16.98
C ASN A 154 10.12 7.36 15.83
N ASN A 155 10.10 6.90 14.59
CA ASN A 155 10.39 7.73 13.42
C ASN A 155 9.07 8.18 12.77
N TYR A 156 9.09 9.39 12.24
CA TYR A 156 7.94 10.01 11.57
C TYR A 156 8.42 10.68 10.29
N MET A 157 7.63 10.59 9.23
CA MET A 157 7.93 11.24 7.95
C MET A 157 7.34 12.65 7.93
N ASP A 158 8.16 13.67 7.80
CA ASP A 158 7.69 15.04 7.56
C ASP A 158 6.97 15.15 6.21
N ILE A 159 5.98 16.04 6.09
CA ILE A 159 5.25 16.25 4.83
C ILE A 159 6.17 16.71 3.69
N ALA A 160 7.23 17.46 3.99
CA ALA A 160 8.23 17.85 2.99
C ALA A 160 9.07 16.65 2.51
N ASP A 161 9.38 15.72 3.39
CA ASP A 161 10.07 14.46 3.06
C ASP A 161 9.17 13.54 2.25
N LEU A 162 7.88 13.48 2.57
CA LEU A 162 6.87 12.76 1.79
C LEU A 162 6.77 13.35 0.37
N HIS A 163 6.66 14.69 0.25
CA HIS A 163 6.69 15.36 -1.05
C HIS A 163 7.94 15.00 -1.85
N ALA A 164 9.13 15.08 -1.22
CA ALA A 164 10.39 14.72 -1.87
C ALA A 164 10.44 13.24 -2.28
N ALA A 165 9.82 12.35 -1.51
CA ALA A 165 9.75 10.93 -1.86
C ALA A 165 8.88 10.68 -3.08
N LEU A 166 7.79 11.40 -3.23
CA LEU A 166 6.85 11.25 -4.35
C LEU A 166 7.38 11.73 -5.70
N GLN A 167 8.42 12.55 -5.72
CA GLN A 167 9.01 13.08 -6.97
C GLN A 167 9.59 12.00 -7.91
N VAL A 168 9.76 10.77 -7.44
CA VAL A 168 10.18 9.64 -8.29
C VAL A 168 9.00 8.82 -8.85
N ALA A 169 7.78 9.11 -8.40
CA ALA A 169 6.59 8.46 -8.90
C ALA A 169 6.26 8.94 -10.33
N PRO A 170 5.59 8.12 -11.15
CA PRO A 170 4.95 8.60 -12.36
C PRO A 170 3.79 9.54 -12.02
N ASP A 171 3.16 10.14 -13.04
CA ASP A 171 1.95 10.95 -12.84
C ASP A 171 0.86 10.12 -12.15
N LEU A 172 0.49 10.50 -10.93
CA LEU A 172 -0.50 9.79 -10.13
C LEU A 172 -1.90 10.35 -10.37
N ASP A 173 -2.86 9.46 -10.68
CA ASP A 173 -4.27 9.84 -10.76
C ASP A 173 -4.81 10.25 -9.39
N PHE A 174 -4.34 9.58 -8.34
CA PHE A 174 -4.76 9.88 -6.97
C PHE A 174 -3.69 9.55 -5.93
N LEU A 175 -3.73 10.33 -4.86
CA LEU A 175 -3.12 10.07 -3.56
C LEU A 175 -4.26 9.80 -2.58
N PHE A 176 -4.30 8.63 -1.98
CA PHE A 176 -5.31 8.29 -0.98
C PHE A 176 -4.64 8.07 0.38
N PHE A 177 -4.99 8.88 1.36
CA PHE A 177 -4.51 8.75 2.73
C PHE A 177 -5.52 8.02 3.60
N ASP A 178 -5.22 6.81 3.94
CA ASP A 178 -5.87 6.06 5.01
C ASP A 178 -5.12 6.36 6.31
N ALA A 179 -5.25 7.60 6.74
CA ALA A 179 -4.58 8.21 7.89
C ALA A 179 -5.34 9.45 8.36
N CYS A 180 -5.22 9.75 9.66
CA CYS A 180 -5.89 10.88 10.29
C CYS A 180 -5.34 12.23 9.79
N PHE A 181 -6.21 13.27 9.70
CA PHE A 181 -5.86 14.68 9.52
C PHE A 181 -5.12 15.06 8.22
N MET A 182 -5.09 14.18 7.22
CA MET A 182 -4.29 14.42 6.00
C MET A 182 -4.94 15.36 4.99
N GLU A 183 -6.16 15.89 5.25
CA GLU A 183 -6.81 16.88 4.38
C GLU A 183 -6.64 18.34 4.87
N ALA A 184 -5.66 18.62 5.71
CA ALA A 184 -5.30 20.00 6.00
C ALA A 184 -4.89 20.72 4.71
N VAL A 185 -5.29 22.00 4.56
CA VAL A 185 -4.98 22.79 3.35
C VAL A 185 -3.47 22.89 3.10
N GLU A 186 -2.67 22.89 4.16
CA GLU A 186 -1.22 22.92 4.09
C GLU A 186 -0.66 21.62 3.51
N VAL A 187 -1.24 20.45 3.86
CA VAL A 187 -0.87 19.15 3.30
C VAL A 187 -1.25 19.11 1.82
N ALA A 188 -2.49 19.48 1.49
CA ALA A 188 -2.97 19.54 0.12
C ALA A 188 -2.10 20.48 -0.74
N TYR A 189 -1.72 21.63 -0.20
CA TYR A 189 -0.84 22.57 -0.90
C TYR A 189 0.59 22.03 -1.06
N ALA A 190 1.13 21.34 -0.04
CA ALA A 190 2.46 20.74 -0.13
C ALA A 190 2.53 19.61 -1.17
N LEU A 191 1.45 18.84 -1.34
CA LEU A 191 1.40 17.68 -2.25
C LEU A 191 0.69 17.97 -3.58
N ARG A 192 0.35 19.23 -3.88
CA ARG A 192 -0.48 19.63 -5.04
C ARG A 192 0.05 19.23 -6.42
N ASP A 193 1.35 18.97 -6.52
CA ASP A 193 2.06 18.55 -7.74
C ASP A 193 2.42 17.06 -7.76
N CYS A 194 1.97 16.30 -6.75
CA CYS A 194 2.26 14.87 -6.63
C CYS A 194 1.17 13.97 -7.22
N GLY A 195 -0.02 14.50 -7.53
CA GLY A 195 -1.12 13.73 -8.10
C GLY A 195 -2.30 14.60 -8.48
N SER A 196 -3.22 14.03 -9.26
CA SER A 196 -4.40 14.77 -9.78
C SER A 196 -5.48 14.99 -8.72
N TYR A 197 -5.61 14.05 -7.76
CA TYR A 197 -6.59 14.10 -6.67
C TYR A 197 -5.94 13.67 -5.36
N LEU A 198 -6.28 14.38 -4.29
CA LEU A 198 -6.01 13.98 -2.92
C LEU A 198 -7.30 13.44 -2.30
N ILE A 199 -7.28 12.24 -1.75
CA ILE A 199 -8.40 11.63 -1.03
C ILE A 199 -7.94 11.47 0.40
N SER A 200 -8.59 12.13 1.35
CA SER A 200 -8.14 12.17 2.74
C SER A 200 -9.26 12.62 3.67
N SER A 201 -8.98 12.67 4.96
CA SER A 201 -9.90 13.19 5.98
C SER A 201 -9.28 14.39 6.69
N PRO A 202 -10.06 15.46 6.93
CA PRO A 202 -9.62 16.58 7.76
C PRO A 202 -9.66 16.28 9.26
N THR A 203 -10.20 15.11 9.64
CA THR A 203 -10.37 14.65 11.02
C THR A 203 -9.67 13.32 11.26
N GLU A 204 -9.74 12.84 12.51
CA GLU A 204 -9.42 11.43 12.79
C GLU A 204 -10.30 10.51 11.96
N ILE A 205 -9.76 9.36 11.60
CA ILE A 205 -10.49 8.28 10.96
C ILE A 205 -10.58 7.08 11.90
N PRO A 206 -11.57 6.19 11.72
CA PRO A 206 -11.68 4.97 12.52
C PRO A 206 -10.43 4.09 12.40
N GLY A 207 -10.08 3.41 13.48
CA GLY A 207 -8.92 2.50 13.50
C GLY A 207 -8.93 1.43 12.39
N PRO A 208 -10.09 0.80 12.07
CA PRO A 208 -10.17 -0.13 10.93
C PRO A 208 -9.90 0.49 9.55
N GLY A 209 -9.84 1.82 9.42
CA GLY A 209 -9.45 2.47 8.17
C GLY A 209 -10.45 2.30 7.03
N ALA A 210 -9.93 2.24 5.83
CA ALA A 210 -10.72 2.11 4.61
C ALA A 210 -11.32 0.71 4.46
N PRO A 211 -12.59 0.58 4.02
CA PRO A 211 -13.18 -0.72 3.72
C PRO A 211 -12.63 -1.27 2.40
N TYR A 212 -11.44 -1.87 2.44
CA TYR A 212 -10.69 -2.26 1.24
C TYR A 212 -11.42 -3.26 0.34
N GLN A 213 -12.34 -4.06 0.88
CA GLN A 213 -13.19 -4.95 0.07
C GLN A 213 -14.06 -4.19 -0.95
N THR A 214 -14.38 -2.91 -0.70
CA THR A 214 -15.13 -2.05 -1.62
C THR A 214 -14.27 -0.97 -2.28
N VAL A 215 -13.27 -0.49 -1.59
CA VAL A 215 -12.36 0.56 -2.08
C VAL A 215 -11.43 0.02 -3.18
N VAL A 216 -10.92 -1.21 -3.05
CA VAL A 216 -10.05 -1.81 -4.07
C VAL A 216 -10.71 -1.88 -5.44
N PRO A 217 -11.95 -2.40 -5.62
CA PRO A 217 -12.63 -2.33 -6.91
C PRO A 217 -12.77 -0.90 -7.47
N ALA A 218 -13.01 0.09 -6.57
CA ALA A 218 -13.11 1.48 -6.95
C ALA A 218 -11.78 2.03 -7.48
N MET A 219 -10.63 1.62 -6.91
CA MET A 219 -9.30 2.01 -7.38
C MET A 219 -9.05 1.62 -8.84
N PHE A 220 -9.61 0.49 -9.28
CA PHE A 220 -9.45 -0.01 -10.66
C PHE A 220 -10.56 0.43 -11.61
N SER A 221 -11.44 1.34 -11.19
CA SER A 221 -12.44 1.91 -12.08
C SER A 221 -11.78 2.70 -13.21
N ALA A 222 -12.26 2.50 -14.44
CA ALA A 222 -11.74 3.19 -15.62
C ALA A 222 -11.93 4.71 -15.53
N GLU A 223 -13.06 5.13 -14.94
CA GLU A 223 -13.43 6.53 -14.80
C GLU A 223 -13.73 6.90 -13.35
N ASN A 224 -13.37 8.11 -12.97
CA ASN A 224 -13.70 8.71 -11.67
C ASN A 224 -13.25 7.85 -10.46
N ALA A 225 -12.08 7.17 -10.56
CA ALA A 225 -11.61 6.29 -9.49
C ALA A 225 -11.53 7.03 -8.13
N ALA A 226 -10.98 8.25 -8.11
CA ALA A 226 -10.86 9.04 -6.90
C ALA A 226 -12.22 9.31 -6.23
N LEU A 227 -13.23 9.73 -7.01
CA LEU A 227 -14.57 9.96 -6.49
C LEU A 227 -15.21 8.66 -5.97
N LYS A 228 -15.00 7.54 -6.67
CA LYS A 228 -15.54 6.24 -6.23
C LYS A 228 -14.89 5.75 -4.94
N ILE A 229 -13.57 5.92 -4.79
CA ILE A 229 -12.85 5.62 -3.55
C ILE A 229 -13.46 6.41 -2.38
N ALA A 230 -13.58 7.74 -2.56
CA ALA A 230 -14.15 8.61 -1.55
C ALA A 230 -15.60 8.23 -1.19
N SER A 231 -16.43 7.94 -2.20
CA SER A 231 -17.81 7.52 -1.99
C SER A 231 -17.90 6.19 -1.23
N CYS A 232 -17.11 5.17 -1.61
CA CYS A 232 -17.09 3.88 -0.91
C CYS A 232 -16.74 4.05 0.57
N TYR A 233 -15.74 4.88 0.86
CA TYR A 233 -15.31 5.16 2.22
C TYR A 233 -16.41 5.87 3.02
N TYR A 234 -16.96 6.95 2.46
CA TYR A 234 -18.03 7.73 3.08
C TYR A 234 -19.29 6.90 3.34
N ASP A 235 -19.78 6.18 2.32
CA ASP A 235 -21.01 5.38 2.41
C ASP A 235 -20.90 4.28 3.47
N TYR A 236 -19.73 3.66 3.58
CA TYR A 236 -19.47 2.63 4.58
C TYR A 236 -19.61 3.16 6.01
N TYR A 237 -19.05 4.32 6.31
CA TYR A 237 -19.11 4.89 7.65
C TYR A 237 -20.40 5.66 7.89
N GLN A 238 -21.00 6.26 6.87
CA GLN A 238 -22.31 6.90 7.00
C GLN A 238 -23.37 5.92 7.51
N SER A 239 -23.40 4.70 6.98
CA SER A 239 -24.32 3.66 7.43
C SER A 239 -24.10 3.27 8.88
N ARG A 240 -22.87 3.23 9.33
CA ARG A 240 -22.51 2.91 10.72
C ARG A 240 -22.78 4.05 11.69
N TYR A 241 -22.58 5.29 11.27
CA TYR A 241 -22.85 6.47 12.08
C TYR A 241 -24.32 6.56 12.50
N ASN A 242 -25.25 6.18 11.63
CA ASN A 242 -26.68 6.21 11.91
C ASN A 242 -27.13 5.17 12.94
N ASP A 243 -26.33 4.18 13.24
CA ASP A 243 -26.65 3.13 14.21
C ASP A 243 -26.54 3.60 15.66
N GLY A 244 -26.05 4.82 15.90
CA GLY A 244 -26.17 5.58 17.15
C GLY A 244 -25.61 4.92 18.40
N ILE A 245 -24.80 3.87 18.27
CA ILE A 245 -24.40 3.04 19.38
C ILE A 245 -22.89 3.17 19.62
N GLY A 246 -22.60 3.76 20.72
CA GLY A 246 -21.46 3.60 21.59
C GLY A 246 -20.08 3.44 20.97
N MET A 247 -19.18 4.30 21.41
CA MET A 247 -17.76 4.26 21.06
C MET A 247 -17.08 2.99 21.57
N SER A 248 -17.20 1.90 20.81
CA SER A 248 -16.18 0.87 20.86
C SER A 248 -15.13 1.17 19.77
N ASN A 249 -13.90 0.68 19.91
CA ASN A 249 -12.88 0.82 18.85
C ASN A 249 -13.29 0.16 17.53
N GLU A 250 -14.36 -0.63 17.54
CA GLU A 250 -14.93 -1.32 16.38
C GLU A 250 -16.10 -0.53 15.76
N ASP A 251 -16.77 0.33 16.57
CA ASP A 251 -17.93 1.10 16.15
C ASP A 251 -17.64 2.60 16.29
N TRP A 252 -16.78 3.12 15.42
CA TRP A 252 -16.51 4.56 15.41
C TRP A 252 -17.73 5.32 14.92
N THR A 253 -18.29 6.15 15.78
CA THR A 253 -19.45 7.00 15.49
C THR A 253 -19.08 8.47 15.32
N GLY A 254 -17.80 8.80 15.34
CA GLY A 254 -17.30 10.18 15.28
C GLY A 254 -17.51 10.91 13.96
N GLY A 255 -18.02 10.23 12.96
CA GLY A 255 -18.18 10.76 11.61
C GLY A 255 -16.88 10.66 10.78
N VAL A 256 -17.06 10.60 9.49
CA VAL A 256 -15.95 10.58 8.51
C VAL A 256 -16.22 11.67 7.49
N SER A 257 -15.24 12.50 7.23
CA SER A 257 -15.23 13.45 6.12
C SER A 257 -14.16 13.03 5.13
N VAL A 258 -14.50 13.05 3.85
CA VAL A 258 -13.55 12.72 2.78
C VAL A 258 -13.60 13.84 1.76
N GLY A 259 -12.48 14.46 1.50
CA GLY A 259 -12.34 15.53 0.51
C GLY A 259 -11.66 15.05 -0.76
N LEU A 260 -11.89 15.81 -1.83
CA LEU A 260 -11.31 15.62 -3.16
C LEU A 260 -10.83 16.96 -3.72
N PRO A 261 -9.84 17.64 -3.09
CA PRO A 261 -9.24 18.81 -3.70
C PRO A 261 -8.51 18.40 -5.00
N ARG A 262 -8.56 19.33 -5.96
CA ARG A 262 -7.83 19.24 -7.23
C ARG A 262 -6.62 20.13 -7.19
#